data_c9b341c1e82058e989f6e781455dd3b5
#
_entry.id   c9b341c1e82058e989f6e781455dd3b5
#
_cell.length_a   1.000
_cell.length_b   1.000
_cell.length_c   1.000
_cell.angle_alpha   90.00
_cell.angle_beta   90.00
_cell.angle_gamma   90.00
#
_symmetry.space_group_name_H-M   'P 1'
#
loop_
_entity.id
_entity.type
_entity.pdbx_description
1 polymer ?
#
loop_
_entity_poly.entity_id
_entity_poly.type
_entity_poly.pdbx_seq_one_letter_code
_entity_poly.pdbx_strand_id
1 'polypeptide(L)'
;MKYGGPSADLSKNKHEYKKAQRNLKEFNKEKNKIIKSMIKDMNEIEKKDDSKMIYFMNLKILKKILLLFFEILKHDKDSELIGGVFNGISALCENINVEILLDLQKSIYEAIKYLIKKKKLPQSLLGLRANLNIAKKMTKDLVSVEDSYLITASYQIIFFYINDPNYVIKKEDLYIIFEVIDIILLKNRMYSIDTSAAFVKRIAMLCKNINNENYVIAFLLLIKRVLSKYPSLSFLVDRNESDFDGFDYKNNSEPSLCNGKLTNILEELNFIGNKYSQNKEIKKLVEYIIEEKKTNTELNSLNFYDFLLK
;
A
#
# COMPACT_ATOMS: atom_id res chain seq x y z
N MET A 1 -18.49 1.76 57.51
CA MET A 1 -18.91 1.45 56.10
C MET A 1 -18.99 2.75 55.32
N LYS A 2 -18.02 3.03 54.45
CA LYS A 2 -18.05 4.20 53.57
C LYS A 2 -18.53 3.74 52.21
N TYR A 3 -19.68 4.20 51.79
CA TYR A 3 -20.20 3.99 50.43
C TYR A 3 -19.40 4.87 49.46
N GLY A 4 -18.60 4.23 48.58
CA GLY A 4 -17.97 4.89 47.44
C GLY A 4 -19.02 5.06 46.34
N GLY A 5 -19.34 6.31 45.98
CA GLY A 5 -20.33 6.63 44.95
C GLY A 5 -19.80 6.45 43.52
N PRO A 6 -20.69 6.25 42.55
CA PRO A 6 -20.36 6.01 41.14
C PRO A 6 -20.08 7.32 40.39
N SER A 7 -18.95 7.98 40.64
CA SER A 7 -18.62 9.27 39.97
C SER A 7 -17.66 9.14 38.78
N ALA A 8 -16.99 8.00 38.61
CA ALA A 8 -16.01 7.81 37.54
C ALA A 8 -16.64 7.47 36.15
N ASP A 9 -17.78 6.80 36.14
CA ASP A 9 -18.44 6.40 34.86
C ASP A 9 -19.19 7.53 34.17
N LEU A 10 -19.73 8.48 34.92
CA LEU A 10 -20.45 9.63 34.37
C LEU A 10 -19.51 10.61 33.63
N SER A 11 -18.25 10.71 34.05
CA SER A 11 -17.26 11.57 33.42
C SER A 11 -16.75 10.98 32.11
N LYS A 12 -16.55 9.66 32.01
CA LYS A 12 -16.16 8.94 30.79
C LYS A 12 -17.25 9.05 29.72
N ASN A 13 -18.52 8.79 30.07
CA ASN A 13 -19.65 8.93 29.16
C ASN A 13 -19.80 10.36 28.62
N LYS A 14 -19.55 11.38 29.45
CA LYS A 14 -19.61 12.79 29.02
C LYS A 14 -18.47 13.17 28.07
N HIS A 15 -17.29 12.57 28.24
CA HIS A 15 -16.15 12.79 27.35
C HIS A 15 -16.36 12.11 26.01
N GLU A 16 -16.85 10.88 25.98
CA GLU A 16 -17.18 10.13 24.75
C GLU A 16 -18.30 10.81 23.97
N TYR A 17 -19.35 11.29 24.67
CA TYR A 17 -20.42 12.06 24.02
C TYR A 17 -19.92 13.38 23.39
N LYS A 18 -19.03 14.11 24.09
CA LYS A 18 -18.41 15.32 23.51
C LYS A 18 -17.52 14.99 22.31
N LYS A 19 -16.81 13.87 22.35
CA LYS A 19 -15.97 13.39 21.23
C LYS A 19 -16.85 13.02 20.04
N ALA A 20 -17.93 12.29 20.25
CA ALA A 20 -18.90 11.94 19.22
C ALA A 20 -19.55 13.20 18.57
N GLN A 21 -19.91 14.20 19.40
CA GLN A 21 -20.44 15.47 18.89
C GLN A 21 -19.42 16.27 18.06
N ARG A 22 -18.12 16.24 18.44
CA ARG A 22 -17.05 16.89 17.65
C ARG A 22 -16.88 16.17 16.32
N ASN A 23 -16.81 14.86 16.32
CA ASN A 23 -16.70 14.06 15.11
C ASN A 23 -17.91 14.29 14.16
N LEU A 24 -19.12 14.39 14.69
CA LEU A 24 -20.32 14.70 13.91
C LEU A 24 -20.28 16.11 13.28
N LYS A 25 -19.75 17.09 14.03
CA LYS A 25 -19.58 18.47 13.52
C LYS A 25 -18.52 18.53 12.42
N GLU A 26 -17.40 17.82 12.57
CA GLU A 26 -16.35 17.72 11.56
C GLU A 26 -16.86 17.02 10.29
N PHE A 27 -17.57 15.91 10.44
CA PHE A 27 -18.22 15.21 9.33
C PHE A 27 -19.21 16.11 8.56
N ASN A 28 -20.05 16.85 9.28
CA ASN A 28 -20.99 17.78 8.65
C ASN A 28 -20.26 18.94 7.95
N LYS A 29 -19.14 19.41 8.50
CA LYS A 29 -18.30 20.44 7.88
C LYS A 29 -17.66 19.96 6.58
N GLU A 30 -17.12 18.74 6.56
CA GLU A 30 -16.56 18.13 5.34
C GLU A 30 -17.64 17.81 4.32
N LYS A 31 -18.78 17.26 4.76
CA LYS A 31 -19.96 17.08 3.89
C LYS A 31 -20.37 18.37 3.21
N ASN A 32 -20.42 19.49 3.97
CA ASN A 32 -20.77 20.80 3.42
C ASN A 32 -19.68 21.36 2.49
N LYS A 33 -18.39 21.06 2.74
CA LYS A 33 -17.28 21.45 1.87
C LYS A 33 -17.37 20.74 0.51
N ILE A 34 -17.64 19.43 0.51
CA ILE A 34 -17.86 18.64 -0.71
C ILE A 34 -19.07 19.18 -1.48
N ILE A 35 -20.16 19.48 -0.77
CA ILE A 35 -21.36 20.04 -1.38
C ILE A 35 -21.06 21.40 -2.03
N LYS A 36 -20.32 22.29 -1.35
CA LYS A 36 -19.99 23.62 -1.87
C LYS A 36 -19.05 23.57 -3.09
N SER A 37 -18.01 22.71 -3.07
CA SER A 37 -17.13 22.58 -4.22
C SER A 37 -17.88 22.08 -5.46
N MET A 38 -18.74 21.07 -5.28
CA MET A 38 -19.55 20.54 -6.38
C MET A 38 -20.62 21.50 -6.88
N ILE A 39 -21.21 22.33 -6.00
CA ILE A 39 -22.15 23.39 -6.43
C ILE A 39 -21.40 24.45 -7.25
N LYS A 40 -20.16 24.78 -6.88
CA LYS A 40 -19.34 25.71 -7.64
C LYS A 40 -19.08 25.19 -9.05
N ASP A 41 -18.66 23.92 -9.16
CA ASP A 41 -18.44 23.25 -10.44
C ASP A 41 -19.73 23.16 -11.27
N MET A 42 -20.89 23.02 -10.60
CA MET A 42 -22.21 22.97 -11.24
C MET A 42 -22.63 24.33 -11.80
N ASN A 43 -22.42 25.44 -11.08
CA ASN A 43 -22.79 26.79 -11.51
C ASN A 43 -21.93 27.28 -12.70
N GLU A 44 -20.71 26.77 -12.85
CA GLU A 44 -19.84 27.07 -13.99
C GLU A 44 -20.32 26.38 -15.29
N ILE A 45 -21.18 25.36 -15.20
CA ILE A 45 -21.59 24.50 -16.32
C ILE A 45 -23.00 24.82 -16.86
N GLU A 46 -23.80 25.59 -16.15
CA GLU A 46 -25.24 25.80 -16.41
C GLU A 46 -25.61 26.47 -17.76
N LYS A 47 -24.65 26.65 -18.66
CA LYS A 47 -24.87 27.38 -19.93
C LYS A 47 -24.56 26.60 -21.21
N LYS A 48 -25.25 25.56 -21.56
CA LYS A 48 -25.45 24.96 -22.92
C LYS A 48 -25.37 23.43 -23.01
N ASP A 49 -26.32 22.86 -23.77
CA ASP A 49 -26.39 21.56 -24.45
C ASP A 49 -26.60 20.26 -23.65
N ASP A 50 -27.22 19.23 -24.28
CA ASP A 50 -27.58 17.90 -23.73
C ASP A 50 -26.40 17.16 -23.14
N SER A 51 -25.18 17.34 -23.69
CA SER A 51 -23.93 16.80 -23.13
C SER A 51 -23.62 17.30 -21.73
N LYS A 52 -24.05 18.52 -21.40
CA LYS A 52 -23.89 19.13 -20.07
C LYS A 52 -24.87 18.60 -19.06
N MET A 53 -26.06 18.23 -19.49
CA MET A 53 -27.06 17.60 -18.62
C MET A 53 -26.57 16.22 -18.16
N ILE A 54 -25.95 15.41 -19.06
CA ILE A 54 -25.33 14.15 -18.72
C ILE A 54 -24.16 14.35 -17.74
N TYR A 55 -23.28 15.30 -18.02
CA TYR A 55 -22.18 15.64 -17.12
C TYR A 55 -22.67 16.08 -15.72
N PHE A 56 -23.70 16.87 -15.66
CA PHE A 56 -24.34 17.31 -14.43
C PHE A 56 -24.94 16.14 -13.62
N MET A 57 -25.58 15.19 -14.30
CA MET A 57 -26.11 13.99 -13.65
C MET A 57 -24.97 13.13 -13.10
N ASN A 58 -23.88 12.97 -13.85
CA ASN A 58 -22.69 12.23 -13.42
C ASN A 58 -22.05 12.86 -12.17
N LEU A 59 -21.96 14.20 -12.10
CA LEU A 59 -21.47 14.90 -10.92
C LEU A 59 -22.38 14.69 -9.69
N LYS A 60 -23.70 14.68 -9.88
CA LYS A 60 -24.64 14.38 -8.79
C LYS A 60 -24.47 12.95 -8.25
N ILE A 61 -24.27 11.98 -9.16
CA ILE A 61 -24.01 10.59 -8.79
C ILE A 61 -22.69 10.48 -8.05
N LEU A 62 -21.62 11.05 -8.59
CA LEU A 62 -20.28 11.06 -7.98
C LEU A 62 -20.33 11.64 -6.56
N LYS A 63 -21.05 12.76 -6.37
CA LYS A 63 -21.26 13.35 -5.06
C LYS A 63 -21.88 12.40 -4.06
N LYS A 64 -22.96 11.69 -4.45
CA LYS A 64 -23.63 10.73 -3.57
C LYS A 64 -22.70 9.57 -3.20
N ILE A 65 -21.93 9.06 -4.17
CA ILE A 65 -20.95 8.01 -3.96
C ILE A 65 -19.87 8.47 -2.97
N LEU A 66 -19.31 9.66 -3.15
CA LEU A 66 -18.28 10.20 -2.26
C LEU A 66 -18.79 10.40 -0.83
N LEU A 67 -20.04 10.88 -0.67
CA LEU A 67 -20.64 10.99 0.66
C LEU A 67 -20.77 9.64 1.35
N LEU A 68 -21.18 8.60 0.62
CA LEU A 68 -21.26 7.23 1.13
C LEU A 68 -19.85 6.72 1.50
N PHE A 69 -18.84 6.97 0.67
CA PHE A 69 -17.46 6.57 0.97
C PHE A 69 -16.95 7.22 2.26
N PHE A 70 -17.18 8.52 2.44
CA PHE A 70 -16.80 9.20 3.69
C PHE A 70 -17.54 8.64 4.90
N GLU A 71 -18.82 8.32 4.76
CA GLU A 71 -19.61 7.74 5.85
C GLU A 71 -19.04 6.40 6.30
N ILE A 72 -18.75 5.49 5.37
CA ILE A 72 -18.18 4.17 5.67
C ILE A 72 -16.76 4.32 6.27
N LEU A 73 -15.88 5.14 5.67
CA LEU A 73 -14.52 5.34 6.13
C LEU A 73 -14.44 5.91 7.55
N LYS A 74 -15.41 6.74 7.95
CA LYS A 74 -15.39 7.39 9.27
C LYS A 74 -16.13 6.61 10.34
N HIS A 75 -17.27 6.05 9.99
CA HIS A 75 -18.21 5.53 10.98
C HIS A 75 -18.30 4.00 11.00
N ASP A 76 -17.97 3.34 9.89
CA ASP A 76 -18.14 1.88 9.75
C ASP A 76 -16.90 1.21 9.12
N LYS A 77 -15.76 1.37 9.77
CA LYS A 77 -14.48 0.79 9.32
C LYS A 77 -14.45 -0.74 9.39
N ASP A 78 -15.38 -1.36 10.10
CA ASP A 78 -15.54 -2.81 10.20
C ASP A 78 -16.44 -3.39 9.11
N SER A 79 -17.13 -2.55 8.34
CA SER A 79 -18.03 -2.94 7.26
C SER A 79 -17.33 -3.84 6.22
N GLU A 80 -18.06 -4.84 5.74
CA GLU A 80 -17.62 -5.65 4.59
C GLU A 80 -17.47 -4.81 3.32
N LEU A 81 -18.17 -3.67 3.24
CA LEU A 81 -18.12 -2.74 2.12
C LEU A 81 -16.82 -1.96 2.02
N ILE A 82 -15.99 -1.93 3.08
CA ILE A 82 -14.77 -1.11 3.10
C ILE A 82 -13.81 -1.41 1.96
N GLY A 83 -13.70 -2.69 1.57
CA GLY A 83 -12.92 -3.11 0.40
C GLY A 83 -13.47 -2.54 -0.91
N GLY A 84 -14.80 -2.55 -1.06
CA GLY A 84 -15.48 -1.92 -2.20
C GLY A 84 -15.27 -0.40 -2.25
N VAL A 85 -15.29 0.27 -1.10
CA VAL A 85 -14.99 1.71 -0.98
C VAL A 85 -13.57 2.01 -1.47
N PHE A 86 -12.56 1.26 -1.04
CA PHE A 86 -11.18 1.46 -1.49
C PHE A 86 -11.01 1.23 -3.00
N ASN A 87 -11.64 0.19 -3.54
CA ASN A 87 -11.64 -0.07 -4.99
C ASN A 87 -12.35 1.06 -5.75
N GLY A 88 -13.49 1.52 -5.26
CA GLY A 88 -14.22 2.64 -5.84
C GLY A 88 -13.41 3.94 -5.84
N ILE A 89 -12.74 4.26 -4.75
CA ILE A 89 -11.85 5.43 -4.67
C ILE A 89 -10.70 5.29 -5.67
N SER A 90 -10.05 4.10 -5.74
CA SER A 90 -8.99 3.84 -6.71
C SER A 90 -9.43 4.07 -8.16
N ALA A 91 -10.65 3.66 -8.50
CA ALA A 91 -11.21 3.81 -9.84
C ALA A 91 -11.62 5.26 -10.17
N LEU A 92 -12.08 6.01 -9.16
CA LEU A 92 -12.64 7.35 -9.35
C LEU A 92 -11.64 8.48 -9.08
N CYS A 93 -10.47 8.20 -8.52
CA CYS A 93 -9.52 9.22 -8.06
C CYS A 93 -9.14 10.23 -9.14
N GLU A 94 -9.02 9.83 -10.42
CA GLU A 94 -8.69 10.73 -11.53
C GLU A 94 -9.78 11.79 -11.77
N ASN A 95 -11.03 11.51 -11.40
CA ASN A 95 -12.19 12.38 -11.61
C ASN A 95 -12.56 13.23 -10.40
N ILE A 96 -11.82 13.09 -9.28
CA ILE A 96 -12.10 13.78 -8.03
C ILE A 96 -11.18 14.98 -7.88
N ASN A 97 -11.71 16.10 -7.37
CA ASN A 97 -10.95 17.31 -7.08
C ASN A 97 -9.89 17.04 -5.99
N VAL A 98 -8.71 17.68 -6.12
CA VAL A 98 -7.56 17.53 -5.22
C VAL A 98 -7.92 17.81 -3.75
N GLU A 99 -8.74 18.83 -3.46
CA GLU A 99 -9.16 19.13 -2.08
C GLU A 99 -9.93 17.97 -1.44
N ILE A 100 -10.83 17.32 -2.21
CA ILE A 100 -11.59 16.15 -1.75
C ILE A 100 -10.67 14.94 -1.58
N LEU A 101 -9.69 14.77 -2.50
CA LEU A 101 -8.71 13.71 -2.41
C LEU A 101 -7.86 13.81 -1.15
N LEU A 102 -7.46 15.02 -0.72
CA LEU A 102 -6.73 15.24 0.53
C LEU A 102 -7.55 14.79 1.75
N ASP A 103 -8.83 15.11 1.78
CA ASP A 103 -9.70 14.71 2.89
C ASP A 103 -9.98 13.18 2.86
N LEU A 104 -10.12 12.59 1.66
CA LEU A 104 -10.20 11.13 1.49
C LEU A 104 -8.92 10.44 1.94
N GLN A 105 -7.76 10.96 1.55
CA GLN A 105 -6.45 10.40 1.92
C GLN A 105 -6.29 10.31 3.44
N LYS A 106 -6.66 11.35 4.19
CA LYS A 106 -6.66 11.33 5.65
C LYS A 106 -7.61 10.27 6.22
N SER A 107 -8.81 10.16 5.65
CA SER A 107 -9.82 9.19 6.12
C SER A 107 -9.38 7.74 5.82
N ILE A 108 -8.76 7.49 4.65
CA ILE A 108 -8.18 6.20 4.27
C ILE A 108 -7.02 5.86 5.21
N TYR A 109 -6.14 6.81 5.51
CA TYR A 109 -5.03 6.64 6.45
C TYR A 109 -5.52 6.11 7.81
N GLU A 110 -6.53 6.76 8.40
CA GLU A 110 -7.10 6.32 9.68
C GLU A 110 -7.80 4.95 9.58
N ALA A 111 -8.40 4.65 8.42
CA ALA A 111 -9.01 3.34 8.17
C ALA A 111 -7.93 2.24 8.05
N ILE A 112 -6.84 2.46 7.31
CA ILE A 112 -5.72 1.51 7.18
C ILE A 112 -5.13 1.21 8.56
N LYS A 113 -4.85 2.25 9.37
CA LYS A 113 -4.33 2.10 10.72
C LYS A 113 -5.23 1.24 11.61
N TYR A 114 -6.53 1.44 11.51
CA TYR A 114 -7.52 0.63 12.22
C TYR A 114 -7.53 -0.83 11.75
N LEU A 115 -7.53 -1.05 10.43
CA LEU A 115 -7.59 -2.38 9.80
C LEU A 115 -6.33 -3.21 10.07
N ILE A 116 -5.14 -2.59 10.04
CA ILE A 116 -3.88 -3.25 10.41
C ILE A 116 -3.94 -3.71 11.87
N LYS A 117 -4.41 -2.86 12.78
CA LYS A 117 -4.58 -3.22 14.19
C LYS A 117 -5.56 -4.37 14.41
N LYS A 118 -6.59 -4.47 13.57
CA LYS A 118 -7.57 -5.56 13.57
C LYS A 118 -7.12 -6.78 12.75
N LYS A 119 -5.92 -6.74 12.16
CA LYS A 119 -5.38 -7.80 11.28
C LYS A 119 -6.26 -8.11 10.06
N LYS A 120 -7.03 -7.14 9.57
CA LYS A 120 -7.80 -7.25 8.32
C LYS A 120 -6.89 -6.92 7.13
N LEU A 121 -5.93 -7.82 6.84
CA LEU A 121 -4.83 -7.55 5.89
C LEU A 121 -5.30 -7.31 4.44
N PRO A 122 -6.24 -8.09 3.86
CA PRO A 122 -6.69 -7.85 2.48
C PRO A 122 -7.32 -6.46 2.32
N GLN A 123 -8.15 -6.03 3.27
CA GLN A 123 -8.75 -4.69 3.24
C GLN A 123 -7.68 -3.60 3.43
N SER A 124 -6.69 -3.85 4.29
CA SER A 124 -5.56 -2.92 4.49
C SER A 124 -4.75 -2.71 3.20
N LEU A 125 -4.52 -3.79 2.43
CA LEU A 125 -3.85 -3.72 1.13
C LEU A 125 -4.65 -2.90 0.10
N LEU A 126 -5.97 -3.10 0.04
CA LEU A 126 -6.83 -2.31 -0.83
C LEU A 126 -6.80 -0.83 -0.46
N GLY A 127 -6.79 -0.53 0.84
CA GLY A 127 -6.64 0.83 1.35
C GLY A 127 -5.29 1.46 0.97
N LEU A 128 -4.19 0.71 1.09
CA LEU A 128 -2.86 1.16 0.63
C LEU A 128 -2.85 1.47 -0.85
N ARG A 129 -3.39 0.58 -1.69
CA ARG A 129 -3.48 0.80 -3.13
C ARG A 129 -4.26 2.07 -3.46
N ALA A 130 -5.42 2.26 -2.81
CA ALA A 130 -6.24 3.44 -3.00
C ALA A 130 -5.48 4.73 -2.63
N ASN A 131 -4.77 4.72 -1.49
CA ASN A 131 -4.00 5.86 -1.03
C ASN A 131 -2.81 6.16 -1.96
N LEU A 132 -2.09 5.14 -2.44
CA LEU A 132 -1.01 5.31 -3.42
C LEU A 132 -1.51 5.86 -4.76
N ASN A 133 -2.70 5.46 -5.22
CA ASN A 133 -3.30 6.02 -6.44
C ASN A 133 -3.66 7.49 -6.27
N ILE A 134 -4.17 7.88 -5.10
CA ILE A 134 -4.39 9.30 -4.76
C ILE A 134 -3.05 10.06 -4.75
N ALA A 135 -2.04 9.54 -4.05
CA ALA A 135 -0.72 10.16 -3.99
C ALA A 135 -0.10 10.34 -5.39
N LYS A 136 -0.23 9.34 -6.26
CA LYS A 136 0.23 9.40 -7.65
C LYS A 136 -0.48 10.50 -8.45
N LYS A 137 -1.78 10.69 -8.29
CA LYS A 137 -2.51 11.80 -8.91
C LYS A 137 -2.04 13.14 -8.37
N MET A 138 -1.92 13.27 -7.05
CA MET A 138 -1.52 14.52 -6.40
C MET A 138 -0.09 14.94 -6.79
N THR A 139 0.84 13.98 -6.98
CA THR A 139 2.19 14.29 -7.48
C THR A 139 2.20 14.77 -8.92
N LYS A 140 1.30 14.27 -9.76
CA LYS A 140 1.09 14.84 -11.11
C LYS A 140 0.58 16.28 -11.03
N ASP A 141 -0.24 16.60 -10.05
CA ASP A 141 -0.81 17.92 -9.82
C ASP A 141 0.11 18.83 -8.97
N LEU A 142 1.41 18.47 -8.82
CA LEU A 142 2.46 19.21 -8.08
C LEU A 142 2.18 19.40 -6.58
N VAL A 143 1.40 18.52 -5.98
CA VAL A 143 1.14 18.52 -4.53
C VAL A 143 2.13 17.59 -3.83
N SER A 144 2.85 18.10 -2.82
CA SER A 144 3.74 17.27 -2.00
C SER A 144 2.92 16.36 -1.08
N VAL A 145 3.23 15.07 -1.08
CA VAL A 145 2.58 14.06 -0.23
C VAL A 145 3.63 13.47 0.71
N GLU A 146 3.31 13.40 1.99
CA GLU A 146 4.14 12.67 2.96
C GLU A 146 3.90 11.16 2.81
N ASP A 147 4.85 10.47 2.17
CA ASP A 147 4.75 9.03 1.86
C ASP A 147 5.23 8.12 3.00
N SER A 148 5.86 8.67 4.06
CA SER A 148 6.54 7.90 5.12
C SER A 148 5.63 6.86 5.78
N TYR A 149 4.38 7.23 6.04
CA TYR A 149 3.41 6.31 6.61
C TYR A 149 3.03 5.18 5.66
N LEU A 150 2.81 5.47 4.38
CA LEU A 150 2.43 4.45 3.39
C LEU A 150 3.53 3.41 3.23
N ILE A 151 4.78 3.85 3.28
CA ILE A 151 5.97 2.99 3.24
C ILE A 151 5.98 2.07 4.47
N THR A 152 5.85 2.64 5.66
CA THR A 152 5.84 1.88 6.92
C THR A 152 4.66 0.90 6.98
N ALA A 153 3.45 1.34 6.61
CA ALA A 153 2.27 0.50 6.60
C ALA A 153 2.39 -0.66 5.59
N SER A 154 2.90 -0.38 4.38
CA SER A 154 3.16 -1.42 3.36
C SER A 154 4.15 -2.45 3.87
N TYR A 155 5.23 -1.98 4.50
CA TYR A 155 6.27 -2.82 5.07
C TYR A 155 5.73 -3.71 6.21
N GLN A 156 4.88 -3.18 7.08
CA GLN A 156 4.22 -3.94 8.15
C GLN A 156 3.23 -4.97 7.63
N ILE A 157 2.42 -4.63 6.63
CA ILE A 157 1.44 -5.57 6.07
C ILE A 157 2.15 -6.77 5.44
N ILE A 158 3.22 -6.55 4.66
CA ILE A 158 4.01 -7.63 4.07
C ILE A 158 4.59 -8.53 5.16
N PHE A 159 5.05 -7.95 6.29
CA PHE A 159 5.51 -8.71 7.44
C PHE A 159 4.44 -9.65 7.99
N PHE A 160 3.21 -9.19 8.14
CA PHE A 160 2.12 -10.05 8.63
C PHE A 160 1.80 -11.17 7.65
N TYR A 161 1.82 -10.92 6.34
CA TYR A 161 1.65 -11.97 5.34
C TYR A 161 2.74 -13.04 5.36
N ILE A 162 3.98 -12.69 5.74
CA ILE A 162 5.09 -13.63 5.85
C ILE A 162 4.99 -14.47 7.11
N ASN A 163 4.60 -13.87 8.24
CA ASN A 163 4.80 -14.46 9.57
C ASN A 163 3.52 -14.94 10.25
N ASP A 164 2.32 -14.63 9.73
CA ASP A 164 1.07 -15.10 10.34
C ASP A 164 0.62 -16.41 9.67
N PRO A 165 0.73 -17.57 10.37
CA PRO A 165 0.41 -18.88 9.81
C PRO A 165 -1.09 -19.05 9.50
N ASN A 166 -1.95 -18.18 10.05
CA ASN A 166 -3.38 -18.22 9.80
C ASN A 166 -3.77 -17.58 8.46
N TYR A 167 -2.81 -16.89 7.81
CA TYR A 167 -3.05 -16.25 6.53
C TYR A 167 -2.56 -17.11 5.36
N VAL A 168 -3.51 -17.66 4.62
CA VAL A 168 -3.25 -18.22 3.30
C VAL A 168 -3.24 -17.07 2.29
N ILE A 169 -2.08 -16.78 1.72
CA ILE A 169 -1.93 -15.70 0.73
C ILE A 169 -2.72 -16.06 -0.53
N LYS A 170 -3.70 -15.24 -0.87
CA LYS A 170 -4.49 -15.38 -2.09
C LYS A 170 -3.79 -14.74 -3.28
N LYS A 171 -4.16 -15.18 -4.49
CA LYS A 171 -3.62 -14.58 -5.73
C LYS A 171 -3.90 -13.08 -5.81
N GLU A 172 -5.09 -12.65 -5.43
CA GLU A 172 -5.51 -11.25 -5.43
C GLU A 172 -4.65 -10.40 -4.50
N ASP A 173 -4.31 -10.93 -3.31
CA ASP A 173 -3.44 -10.24 -2.34
C ASP A 173 -2.02 -10.10 -2.88
N LEU A 174 -1.47 -11.16 -3.50
CA LEU A 174 -0.15 -11.13 -4.13
C LEU A 174 -0.08 -10.10 -5.26
N TYR A 175 -1.13 -10.02 -6.08
CA TYR A 175 -1.21 -9.02 -7.14
C TYR A 175 -1.16 -7.59 -6.57
N ILE A 176 -1.94 -7.31 -5.50
CA ILE A 176 -1.97 -5.99 -4.88
C ILE A 176 -0.65 -5.69 -4.18
N ILE A 177 -0.05 -6.65 -3.47
CA ILE A 177 1.29 -6.50 -2.86
C ILE A 177 2.30 -6.12 -3.93
N PHE A 178 2.29 -6.83 -5.06
CA PHE A 178 3.18 -6.55 -6.17
C PHE A 178 2.99 -5.11 -6.70
N GLU A 179 1.74 -4.71 -6.98
CA GLU A 179 1.40 -3.37 -7.47
C GLU A 179 1.85 -2.27 -6.50
N VAL A 180 1.61 -2.47 -5.19
CA VAL A 180 2.03 -1.55 -4.14
C VAL A 180 3.56 -1.39 -4.11
N ILE A 181 4.30 -2.49 -4.16
CA ILE A 181 5.77 -2.45 -4.14
C ILE A 181 6.32 -1.82 -5.43
N ASP A 182 5.76 -2.15 -6.60
CA ASP A 182 6.14 -1.55 -7.88
C ASP A 182 5.97 -0.02 -7.85
N ILE A 183 4.84 0.47 -7.32
CA ILE A 183 4.61 1.90 -7.17
C ILE A 183 5.64 2.51 -6.21
N ILE A 184 5.87 1.92 -5.05
CA ILE A 184 6.78 2.45 -4.03
C ILE A 184 8.22 2.46 -4.56
N LEU A 185 8.76 1.32 -5.00
CA LEU A 185 10.18 1.19 -5.30
C LEU A 185 10.56 1.61 -6.73
N LEU A 186 9.68 1.38 -7.72
CA LEU A 186 10.02 1.61 -9.12
C LEU A 186 9.43 2.89 -9.70
N LYS A 187 8.20 3.26 -9.36
CA LYS A 187 7.51 4.40 -9.97
C LYS A 187 7.68 5.72 -9.23
N ASN A 188 7.92 5.66 -7.91
CA ASN A 188 8.12 6.85 -7.09
C ASN A 188 9.59 7.32 -7.07
N ARG A 189 9.85 8.38 -6.29
CA ARG A 189 11.21 8.88 -6.01
C ARG A 189 12.11 7.78 -5.43
N MET A 190 13.40 7.99 -5.50
CA MET A 190 14.37 7.09 -4.85
C MET A 190 14.29 7.22 -3.33
N TYR A 191 14.23 6.08 -2.65
CA TYR A 191 14.30 6.00 -1.19
C TYR A 191 15.73 5.76 -0.71
N SER A 192 15.95 5.83 0.60
CA SER A 192 17.25 5.50 1.20
C SER A 192 17.63 4.04 0.89
N ILE A 193 18.94 3.78 0.87
CA ILE A 193 19.49 2.44 0.65
C ILE A 193 18.94 1.47 1.69
N ASP A 194 18.88 1.88 2.97
CA ASP A 194 18.34 1.05 4.06
C ASP A 194 16.88 0.66 3.84
N THR A 195 16.04 1.62 3.46
CA THR A 195 14.62 1.36 3.16
C THR A 195 14.47 0.41 1.98
N SER A 196 15.20 0.66 0.89
CA SER A 196 15.13 -0.16 -0.32
C SER A 196 15.64 -1.57 -0.07
N ALA A 197 16.76 -1.73 0.64
CA ALA A 197 17.32 -3.02 1.04
C ALA A 197 16.35 -3.82 1.92
N ALA A 198 15.72 -3.16 2.89
CA ALA A 198 14.74 -3.77 3.76
C ALA A 198 13.54 -4.34 2.98
N PHE A 199 13.03 -3.58 2.01
CA PHE A 199 11.95 -4.07 1.14
C PHE A 199 12.40 -5.25 0.29
N VAL A 200 13.59 -5.20 -0.33
CA VAL A 200 14.12 -6.30 -1.14
C VAL A 200 14.25 -7.57 -0.30
N LYS A 201 14.78 -7.48 0.92
CA LYS A 201 14.85 -8.59 1.88
C LYS A 201 13.46 -9.19 2.15
N ARG A 202 12.45 -8.35 2.45
CA ARG A 202 11.07 -8.82 2.68
C ARG A 202 10.44 -9.46 1.47
N ILE A 203 10.67 -8.92 0.28
CA ILE A 203 10.18 -9.53 -0.96
C ILE A 203 10.79 -10.92 -1.14
N ALA A 204 12.11 -11.08 -0.92
CA ALA A 204 12.77 -12.36 -0.99
C ALA A 204 12.21 -13.36 0.03
N MET A 205 11.96 -12.92 1.27
CA MET A 205 11.29 -13.73 2.30
C MET A 205 9.86 -14.11 1.89
N LEU A 206 9.10 -13.21 1.30
CA LEU A 206 7.75 -13.47 0.80
C LEU A 206 7.77 -14.54 -0.29
N CYS A 207 8.72 -14.51 -1.21
CA CYS A 207 8.88 -15.49 -2.28
C CYS A 207 9.07 -16.92 -1.77
N LYS A 208 9.70 -17.11 -0.60
CA LYS A 208 9.85 -18.45 0.02
C LYS A 208 8.49 -19.08 0.34
N ASN A 209 7.50 -18.25 0.70
CA ASN A 209 6.17 -18.69 1.13
C ASN A 209 5.16 -18.81 -0.03
N ILE A 210 5.48 -18.27 -1.20
CA ILE A 210 4.63 -18.38 -2.39
C ILE A 210 4.76 -19.79 -2.98
N ASN A 211 3.64 -20.39 -3.38
CA ASN A 211 3.62 -21.70 -4.05
C ASN A 211 3.38 -21.62 -5.56
N ASN A 212 2.92 -20.47 -6.06
CA ASN A 212 2.67 -20.25 -7.47
C ASN A 212 3.94 -19.75 -8.16
N GLU A 213 4.48 -20.53 -9.11
CA GLU A 213 5.72 -20.25 -9.83
C GLU A 213 5.67 -18.93 -10.61
N ASN A 214 4.54 -18.58 -11.22
CA ASN A 214 4.40 -17.35 -11.98
C ASN A 214 4.57 -16.11 -11.08
N TYR A 215 4.00 -16.15 -9.86
CA TYR A 215 4.20 -15.07 -8.91
C TYR A 215 5.64 -14.99 -8.41
N VAL A 216 6.29 -16.14 -8.20
CA VAL A 216 7.73 -16.18 -7.84
C VAL A 216 8.56 -15.52 -8.95
N ILE A 217 8.33 -15.86 -10.21
CA ILE A 217 9.00 -15.23 -11.36
C ILE A 217 8.77 -13.72 -11.36
N ALA A 218 7.51 -13.27 -11.20
CA ALA A 218 7.18 -11.84 -11.18
C ALA A 218 7.93 -11.09 -10.05
N PHE A 219 7.97 -11.64 -8.84
CA PHE A 219 8.68 -11.02 -7.73
C PHE A 219 10.21 -11.06 -7.89
N LEU A 220 10.78 -12.12 -8.46
CA LEU A 220 12.21 -12.17 -8.79
C LEU A 220 12.58 -11.10 -9.84
N LEU A 221 11.76 -10.93 -10.87
CA LEU A 221 11.93 -9.86 -11.86
C LEU A 221 11.81 -8.47 -11.20
N LEU A 222 10.90 -8.31 -10.23
CA LEU A 222 10.77 -7.08 -9.45
C LEU A 222 12.05 -6.80 -8.65
N ILE A 223 12.58 -7.79 -7.92
CA ILE A 223 13.87 -7.69 -7.21
C ILE A 223 14.96 -7.25 -8.17
N LYS A 224 15.10 -7.91 -9.32
CA LYS A 224 16.11 -7.56 -10.33
C LYS A 224 15.98 -6.12 -10.81
N ARG A 225 14.77 -5.64 -11.07
CA ARG A 225 14.54 -4.24 -11.47
C ARG A 225 14.88 -3.24 -10.37
N VAL A 226 14.58 -3.59 -9.11
CA VAL A 226 14.96 -2.76 -7.95
C VAL A 226 16.48 -2.68 -7.83
N LEU A 227 17.20 -3.81 -7.94
CA LEU A 227 18.66 -3.83 -7.93
C LEU A 227 19.25 -3.00 -9.10
N SER A 228 18.64 -3.07 -10.28
CA SER A 228 19.06 -2.26 -11.43
C SER A 228 18.80 -0.75 -11.24
N LYS A 229 17.69 -0.38 -10.56
CA LYS A 229 17.37 1.03 -10.24
C LYS A 229 18.27 1.60 -9.13
N TYR A 230 18.71 0.72 -8.20
CA TYR A 230 19.52 1.08 -7.05
C TYR A 230 20.84 0.28 -7.06
N PRO A 231 21.83 0.68 -7.88
CA PRO A 231 23.10 -0.07 -7.99
C PRO A 231 23.84 -0.22 -6.66
N SER A 232 23.61 0.70 -5.72
CA SER A 232 24.17 0.64 -4.36
C SER A 232 23.63 -0.51 -3.50
N LEU A 233 22.66 -1.28 -4.00
CA LEU A 233 22.14 -2.48 -3.33
C LEU A 233 22.85 -3.78 -3.74
N SER A 234 23.94 -3.72 -4.54
CA SER A 234 24.71 -4.90 -4.97
C SER A 234 25.17 -5.77 -3.81
N PHE A 235 25.48 -5.17 -2.65
CA PHE A 235 25.86 -5.90 -1.44
C PHE A 235 24.84 -6.96 -0.99
N LEU A 236 23.54 -6.80 -1.36
CA LEU A 236 22.49 -7.78 -1.01
C LEU A 236 22.73 -9.16 -1.63
N VAL A 237 23.48 -9.23 -2.72
CA VAL A 237 23.81 -10.45 -3.46
C VAL A 237 25.31 -10.77 -3.44
N ASP A 238 26.12 -9.99 -2.70
CA ASP A 238 27.55 -10.21 -2.57
C ASP A 238 27.84 -11.38 -1.63
N ARG A 239 28.82 -12.21 -2.01
CA ARG A 239 29.21 -13.44 -1.27
C ARG A 239 30.25 -13.19 -0.19
N ASN A 240 30.76 -11.99 -0.05
CA ASN A 240 31.80 -11.69 0.93
C ASN A 240 31.20 -11.62 2.34
N GLU A 241 31.20 -12.74 3.04
CA GLU A 241 30.64 -12.91 4.40
C GLU A 241 31.42 -12.19 5.52
N SER A 242 32.59 -11.59 5.20
CA SER A 242 33.53 -11.14 6.23
C SER A 242 33.15 -9.85 6.96
N ASP A 243 32.14 -9.08 6.50
CA ASP A 243 31.79 -7.79 7.09
C ASP A 243 30.48 -7.80 7.91
N PHE A 244 29.85 -8.95 8.08
CA PHE A 244 28.58 -9.07 8.83
C PHE A 244 28.81 -9.52 10.28
N ASP A 245 29.49 -8.67 11.07
CA ASP A 245 29.60 -8.86 12.51
C ASP A 245 28.24 -8.57 13.20
N GLY A 246 27.40 -9.60 13.30
CA GLY A 246 26.44 -9.74 14.40
C GLY A 246 25.27 -8.77 14.51
N PHE A 247 25.04 -7.90 13.54
CA PHE A 247 23.86 -7.03 13.54
C PHE A 247 22.72 -7.68 12.77
N ASP A 248 21.86 -8.39 13.50
CA ASP A 248 20.68 -9.01 12.93
C ASP A 248 19.74 -8.00 12.28
N TYR A 249 19.25 -8.33 11.09
CA TYR A 249 18.14 -7.65 10.46
C TYR A 249 16.92 -7.63 11.39
N LYS A 250 16.48 -6.42 11.77
CA LYS A 250 15.34 -6.23 12.69
C LYS A 250 14.03 -6.39 11.97
N ASN A 251 13.49 -7.60 11.95
CA ASN A 251 12.32 -7.95 11.17
C ASN A 251 11.02 -7.16 11.52
N ASN A 252 10.89 -6.59 12.72
CA ASN A 252 9.68 -5.91 13.20
C ASN A 252 9.77 -4.38 13.24
N SER A 253 10.85 -3.79 12.77
CA SER A 253 11.05 -2.34 12.81
C SER A 253 10.51 -1.66 11.56
N GLU A 254 10.47 -0.34 11.59
CA GLU A 254 10.26 0.48 10.40
C GLU A 254 11.37 0.20 9.37
N PRO A 255 11.10 0.29 8.05
CA PRO A 255 12.08 -0.08 7.04
C PRO A 255 13.39 0.71 7.13
N SER A 256 13.34 1.97 7.58
CA SER A 256 14.51 2.83 7.82
C SER A 256 15.35 2.42 9.04
N LEU A 257 14.78 1.65 9.96
CA LEU A 257 15.41 1.26 11.23
C LEU A 257 15.80 -0.22 11.29
N CYS A 258 15.58 -0.98 10.23
CA CYS A 258 15.82 -2.43 10.24
C CYS A 258 17.24 -2.85 9.86
N ASN A 259 18.19 -1.90 9.77
CA ASN A 259 19.57 -2.15 9.36
C ASN A 259 19.67 -2.85 7.99
N GLY A 260 18.91 -2.35 7.00
CA GLY A 260 18.87 -2.93 5.66
C GLY A 260 20.24 -3.09 4.99
N LYS A 261 21.19 -2.19 5.29
CA LYS A 261 22.59 -2.28 4.80
C LYS A 261 23.36 -3.47 5.34
N LEU A 262 22.93 -4.07 6.44
CA LEU A 262 23.59 -5.20 7.09
C LEU A 262 22.92 -6.54 6.78
N THR A 263 22.11 -6.61 5.74
CA THR A 263 21.40 -7.84 5.33
C THR A 263 21.82 -8.27 3.94
N ASN A 264 21.61 -9.55 3.63
CA ASN A 264 21.69 -10.11 2.28
C ASN A 264 20.45 -10.94 1.96
N ILE A 265 20.29 -11.34 0.72
CA ILE A 265 19.18 -12.17 0.24
C ILE A 265 19.63 -13.51 -0.36
N LEU A 266 20.91 -13.86 -0.22
CA LEU A 266 21.47 -15.07 -0.85
C LEU A 266 20.82 -16.35 -0.32
N GLU A 267 20.53 -16.42 0.99
CA GLU A 267 19.86 -17.58 1.57
C GLU A 267 18.45 -17.76 0.99
N GLU A 268 17.69 -16.66 0.87
CA GLU A 268 16.35 -16.70 0.29
C GLU A 268 16.39 -17.11 -1.18
N LEU A 269 17.32 -16.55 -1.96
CA LEU A 269 17.47 -16.87 -3.38
C LEU A 269 17.89 -18.34 -3.57
N ASN A 270 18.84 -18.83 -2.79
CA ASN A 270 19.25 -20.25 -2.82
C ASN A 270 18.10 -21.17 -2.43
N PHE A 271 17.32 -20.82 -1.39
CA PHE A 271 16.15 -21.59 -1.02
C PHE A 271 15.11 -21.64 -2.15
N ILE A 272 14.84 -20.52 -2.82
CA ILE A 272 13.90 -20.44 -3.94
C ILE A 272 14.41 -21.29 -5.11
N GLY A 273 15.68 -21.17 -5.48
CA GLY A 273 16.30 -21.96 -6.53
C GLY A 273 16.21 -23.48 -6.27
N ASN A 274 16.39 -23.91 -5.02
CA ASN A 274 16.25 -25.32 -4.62
C ASN A 274 14.79 -25.78 -4.61
N LYS A 275 13.87 -24.97 -4.05
CA LYS A 275 12.43 -25.28 -3.99
C LYS A 275 11.82 -25.47 -5.38
N TYR A 276 12.27 -24.67 -6.35
CA TYR A 276 11.78 -24.70 -7.73
C TYR A 276 12.82 -25.22 -8.72
N SER A 277 13.63 -26.20 -8.31
CA SER A 277 14.73 -26.76 -9.11
C SER A 277 14.30 -27.34 -10.46
N GLN A 278 13.03 -27.74 -10.60
CA GLN A 278 12.44 -28.24 -11.85
C GLN A 278 12.08 -27.10 -12.82
N ASN A 279 11.89 -25.89 -12.34
CA ASN A 279 11.55 -24.73 -13.18
C ASN A 279 12.83 -24.04 -13.65
N LYS A 280 13.16 -24.23 -14.94
CA LYS A 280 14.35 -23.66 -15.56
C LYS A 280 14.38 -22.12 -15.58
N GLU A 281 13.21 -21.49 -15.66
CA GLU A 281 13.11 -20.01 -15.68
C GLU A 281 13.45 -19.42 -14.31
N ILE A 282 12.89 -19.99 -13.23
CA ILE A 282 13.19 -19.54 -11.86
C ILE A 282 14.67 -19.72 -11.56
N LYS A 283 15.24 -20.91 -11.92
CA LYS A 283 16.64 -21.19 -11.69
C LYS A 283 17.55 -20.18 -12.42
N LYS A 284 17.29 -19.92 -13.70
CA LYS A 284 18.03 -18.93 -14.49
C LYS A 284 17.90 -17.51 -13.90
N LEU A 285 16.72 -17.12 -13.42
CA LEU A 285 16.52 -15.82 -12.81
C LEU A 285 17.29 -15.67 -11.49
N VAL A 286 17.30 -16.71 -10.64
CA VAL A 286 18.06 -16.72 -9.40
C VAL A 286 19.56 -16.60 -9.70
N GLU A 287 20.10 -17.43 -10.60
CA GLU A 287 21.49 -17.36 -11.04
C GLU A 287 21.83 -15.98 -11.60
N TYR A 288 20.95 -15.41 -12.43
CA TYR A 288 21.12 -14.09 -13.03
C TYR A 288 21.13 -12.96 -11.98
N ILE A 289 20.33 -13.06 -10.92
CA ILE A 289 20.32 -12.08 -9.83
C ILE A 289 21.63 -12.17 -9.03
N ILE A 290 22.09 -13.40 -8.70
CA ILE A 290 23.28 -13.64 -7.88
C ILE A 290 24.58 -13.26 -8.62
N GLU A 291 24.65 -13.54 -9.92
CA GLU A 291 25.88 -13.33 -10.69
C GLU A 291 26.00 -11.91 -11.27
N GLU A 292 25.06 -10.99 -10.98
CA GLU A 292 25.04 -9.60 -11.52
C GLU A 292 25.31 -9.50 -13.03
N LYS A 293 24.97 -10.52 -13.82
CA LYS A 293 25.19 -10.49 -15.26
C LYS A 293 24.43 -9.34 -15.91
N LYS A 294 25.13 -8.24 -16.17
CA LYS A 294 24.59 -6.98 -16.72
C LYS A 294 23.98 -7.09 -18.12
N THR A 295 24.06 -8.23 -18.81
CA THR A 295 23.89 -8.30 -20.28
C THR A 295 22.93 -9.39 -20.77
N ASN A 296 21.88 -9.75 -20.04
CA ASN A 296 20.86 -10.61 -20.65
C ASN A 296 19.67 -9.74 -21.08
N THR A 297 19.70 -9.30 -22.35
CA THR A 297 18.66 -8.45 -22.96
C THR A 297 17.29 -9.14 -22.97
N GLU A 298 17.24 -10.46 -23.07
CA GLU A 298 15.98 -11.23 -23.08
C GLU A 298 15.25 -11.15 -21.74
N LEU A 299 15.96 -11.27 -20.59
CA LEU A 299 15.33 -11.17 -19.27
C LEU A 299 14.92 -9.74 -18.92
N ASN A 300 15.62 -8.73 -19.47
CA ASN A 300 15.25 -7.32 -19.27
C ASN A 300 13.99 -6.92 -20.05
N SER A 301 13.66 -7.63 -21.13
CA SER A 301 12.45 -7.37 -21.95
C SER A 301 11.19 -8.01 -21.37
N LEU A 302 11.31 -8.96 -20.43
CA LEU A 302 10.15 -9.62 -19.83
C LEU A 302 9.30 -8.63 -19.03
N ASN A 303 8.01 -8.60 -19.35
CA ASN A 303 7.04 -7.83 -18.60
C ASN A 303 6.51 -8.71 -17.45
N PHE A 304 6.79 -8.33 -16.21
CA PHE A 304 6.35 -9.08 -15.03
C PHE A 304 4.82 -9.15 -14.86
N TYR A 305 4.07 -8.19 -15.41
CA TYR A 305 2.61 -8.24 -15.38
C TYR A 305 2.05 -9.40 -16.19
N ASP A 306 2.76 -9.89 -17.21
CA ASP A 306 2.34 -11.04 -18.02
C ASP A 306 2.31 -12.34 -17.19
N PHE A 307 3.12 -12.43 -16.14
CA PHE A 307 3.13 -13.56 -15.21
C PHE A 307 2.04 -13.46 -14.14
N LEU A 308 1.64 -12.26 -13.75
CA LEU A 308 0.59 -12.05 -12.75
C LEU A 308 -0.82 -12.31 -13.29
N LEU A 309 -1.00 -12.24 -14.60
CA LEU A 309 -2.29 -12.45 -15.26
C LEU A 309 -2.54 -13.92 -15.65
N LYS A 310 -1.52 -14.76 -15.60
CA LYS A 310 -1.58 -16.21 -15.78
C LYS A 310 -1.89 -16.93 -14.47
#